data_d473f9118fd7f6f37b062ddbe42188e0
#
_entry.id   d473f9118fd7f6f37b062ddbe42188e0
#
_cell.length_a   1.000
_cell.length_b   1.000
_cell.length_c   1.000
_cell.angle_alpha   90.00
_cell.angle_beta   90.00
_cell.angle_gamma   90.00
#
_symmetry.space_group_name_H-M   'P 1'
#
loop_
_entity.id
_entity.type
_entity.pdbx_description
1 polymer ?
#
loop_
_entity_poly.entity_id
_entity_poly.type
_entity_poly.pdbx_seq_one_letter_code
_entity_poly.pdbx_strand_id
1 'polypeptide(L)'
;MKLYLHSACQLAFLSLCCVLIAVRESDSTFVPGRCLCLGTQPGVRGQLKDLAVYPKSPSCDKVAVIVTLKSNNTPVCLNPDAPMGKQLIRCWKRAHKLGRDVRLCLKRRRRRGRGGQRQRSRQRSQGHNRRASSSNSQ
;
A
#
# COMPACT_ATOMS: atom_id res chain seq x y z
N MET A 1 46.12 -44.26 0.09
CA MET A 1 46.19 -42.79 -0.09
C MET A 1 44.98 -42.19 -0.81
N LYS A 2 44.38 -42.81 -1.80
CA LYS A 2 43.23 -42.26 -2.52
C LYS A 2 41.94 -42.12 -1.70
N LEU A 3 41.70 -42.98 -0.71
CA LEU A 3 40.53 -42.92 0.15
C LEU A 3 40.58 -41.73 1.17
N TYR A 4 41.72 -41.35 1.61
CA TYR A 4 41.92 -40.20 2.51
C TYR A 4 41.66 -38.89 1.83
N LEU A 5 42.02 -38.73 0.57
CA LEU A 5 41.76 -37.53 -0.19
C LEU A 5 40.28 -37.32 -0.44
N HIS A 6 39.51 -38.39 -0.70
CA HIS A 6 38.07 -38.36 -0.94
C HIS A 6 37.34 -37.94 0.33
N SER A 7 37.75 -38.48 1.48
CA SER A 7 37.14 -38.15 2.79
C SER A 7 37.40 -36.69 3.21
N ALA A 8 38.64 -36.22 3.00
CA ALA A 8 38.99 -34.84 3.29
C ALA A 8 38.26 -33.84 2.38
N CYS A 9 38.06 -34.13 1.12
CA CYS A 9 37.31 -33.32 0.19
C CYS A 9 35.79 -33.25 0.55
N GLN A 10 35.23 -34.38 0.97
CA GLN A 10 33.82 -34.41 1.43
C GLN A 10 33.58 -33.56 2.69
N LEU A 11 34.50 -33.66 3.66
CA LEU A 11 34.39 -32.85 4.90
C LEU A 11 34.55 -31.36 4.61
N ALA A 12 35.46 -30.97 3.74
CA ALA A 12 35.66 -29.60 3.29
C ALA A 12 34.43 -29.04 2.57
N PHE A 13 33.81 -29.86 1.72
CA PHE A 13 32.59 -29.49 0.99
C PHE A 13 31.38 -29.32 1.92
N LEU A 14 31.20 -30.22 2.89
CA LEU A 14 30.15 -30.11 3.90
C LEU A 14 30.34 -28.88 4.80
N SER A 15 31.58 -28.59 5.20
CA SER A 15 31.91 -27.38 5.99
C SER A 15 31.60 -26.12 5.19
N LEU A 16 31.96 -26.07 3.92
CA LEU A 16 31.66 -24.92 3.05
C LEU A 16 30.16 -24.73 2.85
N CYS A 17 29.41 -25.82 2.66
CA CYS A 17 27.93 -25.77 2.56
C CYS A 17 27.29 -25.25 3.84
N CYS A 18 27.74 -25.67 5.00
CA CYS A 18 27.24 -25.17 6.29
C CYS A 18 27.49 -23.67 6.47
N VAL A 19 28.65 -23.17 6.06
CA VAL A 19 28.96 -21.73 6.13
C VAL A 19 28.08 -20.94 5.15
N LEU A 20 27.82 -21.45 3.94
CA LEU A 20 26.97 -20.80 2.96
C LEU A 20 25.49 -20.78 3.39
N ILE A 21 25.02 -21.77 4.13
CA ILE A 21 23.66 -21.80 4.70
C ILE A 21 23.55 -20.81 5.84
N ALA A 22 24.55 -20.70 6.71
CA ALA A 22 24.57 -19.76 7.82
C ALA A 22 24.60 -18.28 7.39
N VAL A 23 25.13 -17.97 6.21
CA VAL A 23 25.17 -16.59 5.67
C VAL A 23 23.83 -16.13 5.10
N ARG A 24 22.84 -17.00 4.92
CA ARG A 24 21.50 -16.62 4.39
C ARG A 24 20.51 -16.11 5.43
N GLU A 25 20.86 -16.12 6.69
CA GLU A 25 19.97 -15.68 7.80
C GLU A 25 20.33 -14.32 8.40
N SER A 26 21.04 -13.48 7.70
CA SER A 26 21.32 -12.15 8.19
C SER A 26 20.85 -11.10 7.21
N ASP A 27 19.55 -10.80 7.21
CA ASP A 27 19.08 -9.46 6.92
C ASP A 27 17.62 -9.28 7.31
N SER A 28 17.35 -9.53 8.57
CA SER A 28 16.30 -8.79 9.26
C SER A 28 16.97 -8.06 10.40
N THR A 29 17.66 -6.99 10.11
CA THR A 29 17.92 -5.98 11.11
C THR A 29 16.58 -5.37 11.48
N PHE A 30 15.82 -6.16 12.23
CA PHE A 30 14.67 -5.71 12.96
C PHE A 30 15.18 -4.74 14.03
N VAL A 31 15.09 -3.45 13.72
CA VAL A 31 15.31 -2.42 14.73
C VAL A 31 14.03 -2.35 15.56
N PRO A 32 14.03 -2.95 16.78
CA PRO A 32 12.85 -2.89 17.63
C PRO A 32 12.60 -1.43 18.04
N GLY A 33 11.39 -0.94 17.79
CA GLY A 33 10.93 0.28 18.41
C GLY A 33 10.67 1.49 17.51
N ARG A 34 10.71 1.37 16.18
CA ARG A 34 10.35 2.50 15.32
C ARG A 34 9.26 2.14 14.31
N CYS A 35 8.13 2.82 14.44
CA CYS A 35 7.14 2.83 13.36
C CYS A 35 7.74 3.50 12.12
N LEU A 36 7.47 2.96 10.94
CA LEU A 36 7.94 3.50 9.67
C LEU A 36 7.47 4.95 9.42
N CYS A 37 6.31 5.30 9.97
CA CYS A 37 5.69 6.60 9.83
C CYS A 37 5.64 7.32 11.17
N LEU A 38 6.49 8.30 11.34
CA LEU A 38 6.46 9.20 12.52
C LEU A 38 5.33 10.23 12.41
N GLY A 39 5.04 10.70 11.19
CA GLY A 39 3.96 11.63 10.91
C GLY A 39 3.11 11.12 9.74
N THR A 40 1.80 11.38 9.78
CA THR A 40 0.86 10.96 8.75
C THR A 40 0.04 12.13 8.23
N GLN A 41 -0.24 12.11 6.93
CA GLN A 41 -1.11 13.09 6.28
C GLN A 41 -2.50 12.50 5.99
N PRO A 42 -3.57 13.28 6.08
CA PRO A 42 -4.92 12.79 5.81
C PRO A 42 -5.16 12.45 4.35
N GLY A 43 -4.33 12.97 3.46
CA GLY A 43 -4.39 12.71 2.03
C GLY A 43 -3.29 13.42 1.28
N VAL A 44 -3.04 12.97 0.06
CA VAL A 44 -2.08 13.60 -0.85
C VAL A 44 -2.78 14.02 -2.15
N ARG A 45 -2.32 15.11 -2.70
CA ARG A 45 -2.74 15.59 -4.03
C ARG A 45 -1.72 15.10 -5.07
N GLY A 46 -2.19 14.74 -6.24
CA GLY A 46 -1.34 14.30 -7.34
C GLY A 46 -1.53 12.83 -7.71
N GLN A 47 -0.74 12.39 -8.67
CA GLN A 47 -0.76 11.01 -9.16
C GLN A 47 0.13 10.14 -8.27
N LEU A 48 -0.40 9.00 -7.88
CA LEU A 48 0.34 8.00 -7.12
C LEU A 48 1.04 7.03 -8.09
N LYS A 49 2.29 6.73 -7.81
CA LYS A 49 3.12 5.77 -8.55
C LYS A 49 3.05 4.40 -7.92
N ASP A 50 3.16 4.34 -6.59
CA ASP A 50 3.21 3.10 -5.84
C ASP A 50 2.47 3.18 -4.50
N LEU A 51 2.13 2.03 -3.93
CA LEU A 51 1.44 1.88 -2.67
C LEU A 51 2.01 0.71 -1.89
N ALA A 52 2.48 0.96 -0.69
CA ALA A 52 2.89 -0.04 0.28
C ALA A 52 2.04 0.07 1.54
N VAL A 53 1.53 -1.05 2.04
CA VAL A 53 0.77 -1.12 3.28
C VAL A 53 1.46 -2.11 4.21
N TYR A 54 1.85 -1.64 5.37
CA TYR A 54 2.47 -2.44 6.43
C TYR A 54 1.46 -2.65 7.54
N PRO A 55 1.09 -3.90 7.84
CA PRO A 55 0.19 -4.22 8.93
C PRO A 55 0.82 -3.91 10.28
N LYS A 56 0.01 -3.94 11.33
CA LYS A 56 0.50 -3.84 12.70
C LYS A 56 1.54 -4.92 12.98
N SER A 57 2.57 -4.56 13.68
CA SER A 57 3.66 -5.45 14.11
C SER A 57 3.86 -5.32 15.61
N PRO A 58 4.56 -6.27 16.26
CA PRO A 58 4.89 -6.17 17.70
C PRO A 58 5.64 -4.90 18.07
N SER A 59 6.35 -4.31 17.12
CA SER A 59 7.13 -3.07 17.29
C SER A 59 6.36 -1.79 16.95
N CYS A 60 5.24 -1.91 16.22
CA CYS A 60 4.41 -0.77 15.85
C CYS A 60 2.93 -1.15 15.83
N ASP A 61 2.16 -0.62 16.76
CA ASP A 61 0.73 -0.88 16.91
C ASP A 61 -0.14 -0.15 15.86
N LYS A 62 0.48 0.57 14.97
CA LYS A 62 -0.19 1.33 13.91
C LYS A 62 0.04 0.71 12.53
N VAL A 63 -0.99 0.74 11.71
CA VAL A 63 -0.87 0.38 10.29
C VAL A 63 -0.19 1.54 9.56
N ALA A 64 0.90 1.25 8.84
CA ALA A 64 1.57 2.24 8.01
C ALA A 64 1.10 2.13 6.56
N VAL A 65 0.66 3.23 5.98
CA VAL A 65 0.26 3.34 4.57
C VAL A 65 1.19 4.33 3.90
N ILE A 66 2.06 3.83 3.04
CA ILE A 66 3.05 4.65 2.34
C ILE A 66 2.68 4.70 0.87
N VAL A 67 2.53 5.89 0.33
CA VAL A 67 2.29 6.13 -1.09
C VAL A 67 3.44 6.90 -1.69
N THR A 68 3.84 6.53 -2.89
CA THR A 68 4.88 7.26 -3.64
C THR A 68 4.21 8.13 -4.69
N LEU A 69 4.52 9.41 -4.68
CA LEU A 69 4.04 10.37 -5.68
C LEU A 69 4.80 10.19 -7.01
N LYS A 70 4.08 10.32 -8.12
CA LYS A 70 4.68 10.20 -9.46
C LYS A 70 5.51 11.42 -9.84
N SER A 71 5.20 12.59 -9.30
CA SER A 71 5.84 13.86 -9.64
C SER A 71 7.30 13.95 -9.22
N ASN A 72 7.58 13.52 -8.00
CA ASN A 72 8.90 13.68 -7.38
C ASN A 72 9.43 12.38 -6.75
N ASN A 73 8.78 11.25 -6.96
CA ASN A 73 9.10 9.95 -6.33
C ASN A 73 9.22 10.00 -4.79
N THR A 74 8.61 10.99 -4.14
CA THR A 74 8.66 11.13 -2.69
C THR A 74 7.68 10.18 -2.02
N PRO A 75 8.13 9.34 -1.05
CA PRO A 75 7.24 8.55 -0.22
C PRO A 75 6.54 9.43 0.81
N VAL A 76 5.24 9.26 0.96
CA VAL A 76 4.41 10.00 1.93
C VAL A 76 3.60 9.01 2.75
N CYS A 77 3.64 9.17 4.05
CA CYS A 77 2.82 8.40 4.98
C CYS A 77 1.39 8.95 5.06
N LEU A 78 0.42 8.11 4.79
CA LEU A 78 -1.00 8.44 4.91
C LEU A 78 -1.57 7.97 6.25
N ASN A 79 -2.48 8.76 6.78
CA ASN A 79 -3.25 8.36 7.95
C ASN A 79 -4.18 7.19 7.55
N PRO A 80 -4.06 6.01 8.20
CA PRO A 80 -4.90 4.85 7.92
C PRO A 80 -6.37 5.07 8.25
N ASP A 81 -6.69 5.99 9.16
CA ASP A 81 -8.06 6.31 9.58
C ASP A 81 -8.74 7.32 8.66
N ALA A 82 -7.96 8.07 7.89
CA ALA A 82 -8.49 9.00 6.91
C ALA A 82 -9.20 8.26 5.76
N PRO A 83 -10.20 8.89 5.11
CA PRO A 83 -10.99 8.24 4.06
C PRO A 83 -10.13 7.72 2.90
N MET A 84 -9.06 8.44 2.56
CA MET A 84 -8.13 8.02 1.52
C MET A 84 -7.33 6.79 1.95
N GLY A 85 -6.79 6.78 3.16
CA GLY A 85 -6.05 5.64 3.72
C GLY A 85 -6.93 4.39 3.80
N LYS A 86 -8.14 4.50 4.33
CA LYS A 86 -9.12 3.40 4.41
C LYS A 86 -9.45 2.80 3.04
N GLN A 87 -9.62 3.63 2.02
CA GLN A 87 -9.89 3.14 0.65
C GLN A 87 -8.70 2.38 0.07
N LEU A 88 -7.50 2.89 0.25
CA LEU A 88 -6.27 2.24 -0.23
C LEU A 88 -6.00 0.92 0.49
N ILE A 89 -6.19 0.86 1.81
CA ILE A 89 -6.05 -0.37 2.60
C ILE A 89 -7.04 -1.44 2.13
N ARG A 90 -8.32 -1.08 1.92
CA ARG A 90 -9.34 -2.02 1.43
C ARG A 90 -9.00 -2.55 0.04
N CYS A 91 -8.54 -1.68 -0.84
CA CYS A 91 -8.12 -2.09 -2.17
C CYS A 91 -6.89 -2.98 -2.13
N TRP A 92 -5.89 -2.63 -1.33
CA TRP A 92 -4.67 -3.41 -1.13
C TRP A 92 -4.97 -4.82 -0.61
N LYS A 93 -5.79 -4.93 0.46
CA LYS A 93 -6.22 -6.23 1.00
C LYS A 93 -6.92 -7.08 -0.06
N ARG A 94 -7.78 -6.47 -0.88
CA ARG A 94 -8.48 -7.17 -1.97
C ARG A 94 -7.52 -7.60 -3.07
N ALA A 95 -6.58 -6.76 -3.45
CA ALA A 95 -5.57 -7.08 -4.45
C ALA A 95 -4.69 -8.24 -4.00
N HIS A 96 -4.21 -8.22 -2.76
CA HIS A 96 -3.44 -9.31 -2.17
C HIS A 96 -4.23 -10.62 -2.12
N LYS A 97 -5.49 -10.58 -1.67
CA LYS A 97 -6.34 -11.77 -1.61
C LYS A 97 -6.60 -12.40 -2.99
N LEU A 98 -6.64 -11.57 -4.03
CA LEU A 98 -6.92 -12.01 -5.40
C LEU A 98 -5.65 -12.19 -6.25
N GLY A 99 -4.46 -12.03 -5.68
CA GLY A 99 -3.18 -12.10 -6.40
C GLY A 99 -3.06 -11.05 -7.51
N ARG A 100 -3.70 -9.90 -7.36
CA ARG A 100 -3.71 -8.81 -8.36
C ARG A 100 -2.67 -7.74 -8.03
N ASP A 101 -2.19 -7.05 -9.05
CA ASP A 101 -1.27 -5.93 -8.89
C ASP A 101 -1.90 -4.79 -8.08
N VAL A 102 -1.23 -4.38 -7.02
CA VAL A 102 -1.62 -3.27 -6.12
C VAL A 102 -1.70 -1.94 -6.88
N ARG A 103 -0.95 -1.78 -7.97
CA ARG A 103 -0.98 -0.59 -8.83
C ARG A 103 -2.37 -0.33 -9.46
N LEU A 104 -3.20 -1.36 -9.56
CA LEU A 104 -4.60 -1.20 -9.99
C LEU A 104 -5.41 -0.35 -9.01
N CYS A 105 -5.07 -0.37 -7.73
CA CYS A 105 -5.70 0.48 -6.72
C CYS A 105 -5.45 1.98 -6.98
N LEU A 106 -4.32 2.32 -7.53
CA LEU A 106 -3.95 3.69 -7.87
C LEU A 106 -4.69 4.22 -9.11
N LYS A 107 -4.92 3.35 -10.10
CA LYS A 107 -5.67 3.70 -11.33
C LYS A 107 -7.17 3.93 -11.07
N ARG A 108 -7.78 3.18 -10.16
CA ARG A 108 -9.21 3.25 -9.86
C ARG A 108 -9.65 4.58 -9.25
N ARG A 109 -8.74 5.29 -8.59
CA ARG A 109 -9.00 6.59 -7.98
C ARG A 109 -9.28 7.68 -9.03
N ARG A 110 -8.67 7.60 -10.21
CA ARG A 110 -8.90 8.56 -11.32
C ARG A 110 -10.35 8.55 -11.86
N ARG A 111 -11.03 7.40 -11.82
CA ARG A 111 -12.41 7.26 -12.36
C ARG A 111 -13.49 7.69 -11.37
N ARG A 112 -13.28 7.56 -10.05
CA ARG A 112 -14.28 7.95 -9.04
C ARG A 112 -14.38 9.46 -8.82
N GLY A 113 -13.31 10.22 -9.01
CA GLY A 113 -13.36 11.69 -8.90
C GLY A 113 -14.17 12.37 -10.00
N ARG A 114 -14.26 11.76 -11.18
CA ARG A 114 -15.04 12.31 -12.32
C ARG A 114 -16.52 11.93 -12.30
N GLY A 115 -16.89 10.81 -11.70
CA GLY A 115 -18.29 10.35 -11.62
C GLY A 115 -19.10 11.03 -10.52
N GLY A 116 -18.46 11.36 -9.38
CA GLY A 116 -19.16 11.96 -8.24
C GLY A 116 -19.61 13.41 -8.48
N GLN A 117 -18.90 14.13 -9.31
CA GLN A 117 -19.22 15.53 -9.62
C GLN A 117 -20.38 15.66 -10.63
N ARG A 118 -20.53 14.68 -11.53
CA ARG A 118 -21.66 14.67 -12.50
C ARG A 118 -23.00 14.30 -11.87
N GLN A 119 -23.03 13.49 -10.82
CA GLN A 119 -24.28 13.15 -10.13
C GLN A 119 -24.77 14.28 -9.21
N ARG A 120 -23.86 15.05 -8.59
CA ARG A 120 -24.28 16.20 -7.77
C ARG A 120 -24.85 17.36 -8.60
N SER A 121 -24.36 17.57 -9.82
CA SER A 121 -24.92 18.61 -10.72
C SER A 121 -26.29 18.21 -11.27
N ARG A 122 -26.55 16.92 -11.52
CA ARG A 122 -27.86 16.46 -11.98
C ARG A 122 -28.96 16.53 -10.91
N GLN A 123 -28.61 16.26 -9.63
CA GLN A 123 -29.57 16.41 -8.52
C GLN A 123 -29.88 17.87 -8.22
N ARG A 124 -28.97 18.80 -8.49
CA ARG A 124 -29.18 20.23 -8.26
C ARG A 124 -30.09 20.86 -9.33
N SER A 125 -30.03 20.39 -10.55
CA SER A 125 -30.91 20.86 -11.64
C SER A 125 -32.35 20.31 -11.55
N GLN A 126 -32.54 19.12 -11.00
CA GLN A 126 -33.90 18.58 -10.77
C GLN A 126 -34.61 19.22 -9.57
N GLY A 127 -33.89 19.70 -8.56
CA GLY A 127 -34.46 20.42 -7.41
C GLY A 127 -34.97 21.81 -7.78
N HIS A 128 -34.43 22.46 -8.78
CA HIS A 128 -34.84 23.80 -9.18
C HIS A 128 -36.13 23.79 -10.05
N ASN A 129 -36.32 22.76 -10.86
CA ASN A 129 -37.52 22.66 -11.69
C ASN A 129 -38.78 22.26 -10.91
N ARG A 130 -38.67 21.62 -9.74
CA ARG A 130 -39.83 21.28 -8.92
C ARG A 130 -40.36 22.46 -8.09
N ARG A 131 -39.55 23.49 -7.86
CA ARG A 131 -40.01 24.71 -7.13
C ARG A 131 -40.67 25.72 -8.05
N ALA A 132 -40.44 25.68 -9.35
CA ALA A 132 -41.07 26.56 -10.31
C ALA A 132 -42.50 26.14 -10.72
N SER A 133 -42.88 24.89 -10.50
CA SER A 133 -44.22 24.38 -10.86
C SER A 133 -45.28 24.50 -9.78
N SER A 134 -44.90 24.94 -8.59
CA SER A 134 -45.86 25.01 -7.46
C SER A 134 -46.38 26.42 -7.13
N SER A 135 -45.98 27.42 -7.91
CA SER A 135 -46.38 28.80 -7.69
C SER A 135 -47.39 29.36 -8.72
N ASN A 136 -47.97 28.51 -9.56
CA ASN A 136 -48.97 28.94 -10.59
C ASN A 136 -50.31 28.22 -10.46
N SER A 137 -50.85 28.11 -9.25
CA SER A 137 -52.27 27.76 -9.08
C SER A 137 -52.84 28.56 -7.91
N GLN A 138 -53.23 29.79 -8.21
CA GLN A 138 -54.32 30.52 -7.64
C GLN A 138 -54.92 31.45 -8.66
#